data_e09ff4287a13d2bac18ba76f8a77f99b
#
_entry.id   e09ff4287a13d2bac18ba76f8a77f99b
#
_cell.length_a   1.000
_cell.length_b   1.000
_cell.length_c   1.000
_cell.angle_alpha   90.00
_cell.angle_beta   90.00
_cell.angle_gamma   90.00
#
_symmetry.space_group_name_H-M   'P 1'
#
loop_
_entity.id
_entity.type
_entity.pdbx_description
1 polymer ?
#
loop_
_entity_poly.entity_id
_entity_poly.type
_entity_poly.pdbx_seq_one_letter_code
_entity_poly.pdbx_strand_id
1 'polypeptide(L)'
;MISRIDLRGDALPEGAALRDLLPRAEFDVEAALETVRPICEDVRHRGSAAVIEWGEKFDGVRIESVRVPADAISRALQELDPAVRAALEESIRRARLVHREQRRTTHTTQVVPGGTVTEKWVPVERVGLYVPGGRSVYPSSVVMNVVPAQEAGVEGVAVASPPQKDFGGLPHPTILAACALLGVDEVYAAGGSQAVAMFAYGTEDCPPVNLVTGPGNIYVAAAKRLLKGRIGIDAEAGPTEIAILADATADPVHVAADLISQAEHDPMAAAVLVTDSEELAAATEAELAPQVAATKHIKDRVEPALAGRQSAIVLVSSIADGLKVVDAYGAEHLEIQTADAAAVADRVRNAGAIFVGPWSPVSLGDYCAGSNHVLPTGGCACHSSGLSVQSFLRGIHIVDYSRDALAEVTHHVVTLAEAEDLPAHGAALKARFGWKVPQQ
;
A
#
# COMPACT_ATOMS: atom_id res chain seq x y z
N MET A 1 26.43 0.25 -13.53
CA MET A 1 26.91 -0.44 -12.30
C MET A 1 26.27 0.30 -11.13
N ILE A 2 25.91 -0.41 -10.08
CA ILE A 2 25.35 0.16 -8.85
C ILE A 2 26.39 1.05 -8.15
N SER A 3 25.96 2.13 -7.52
CA SER A 3 26.85 3.05 -6.79
C SER A 3 27.21 2.49 -5.41
N ARG A 4 28.32 2.99 -4.79
CA ARG A 4 28.70 2.67 -3.42
C ARG A 4 28.64 3.90 -2.53
N ILE A 5 28.15 3.73 -1.30
CA ILE A 5 28.15 4.73 -0.24
C ILE A 5 28.90 4.11 0.95
N ASP A 6 29.96 4.73 1.41
CA ASP A 6 30.73 4.25 2.57
C ASP A 6 30.39 5.11 3.81
N LEU A 7 29.72 4.49 4.78
CA LEU A 7 29.34 5.09 6.05
C LEU A 7 30.15 4.52 7.23
N ARG A 8 31.27 3.84 6.95
CA ARG A 8 32.18 3.28 7.97
C ARG A 8 33.05 4.35 8.58
N GLY A 9 33.51 4.14 9.81
CA GLY A 9 34.56 4.93 10.46
C GLY A 9 34.02 5.96 11.45
N ASP A 10 33.14 6.84 11.05
CA ASP A 10 32.55 7.85 11.93
C ASP A 10 31.21 7.38 12.56
N ALA A 11 30.83 8.03 13.67
CA ALA A 11 29.48 7.80 14.22
C ALA A 11 28.42 8.24 13.21
N LEU A 12 27.45 7.34 12.93
CA LEU A 12 26.35 7.66 12.04
C LEU A 12 25.56 8.86 12.56
N PRO A 13 25.21 9.83 11.71
CA PRO A 13 24.31 10.89 12.11
C PRO A 13 22.92 10.30 12.42
N GLU A 14 22.08 11.07 13.11
CA GLU A 14 20.74 10.64 13.49
C GLU A 14 19.64 11.37 12.70
N GLY A 15 18.46 10.78 12.64
CA GLY A 15 17.24 11.40 12.11
C GLY A 15 17.34 11.81 10.64
N ALA A 16 17.05 13.07 10.34
CA ALA A 16 17.03 13.59 8.98
C ALA A 16 18.42 13.54 8.31
N ALA A 17 19.48 13.86 9.04
CA ALA A 17 20.84 13.88 8.49
C ALA A 17 21.29 12.49 7.99
N LEU A 18 20.86 11.41 8.64
CA LEU A 18 21.13 10.07 8.13
C LEU A 18 20.31 9.78 6.87
N ARG A 19 19.02 10.14 6.86
CA ARG A 19 18.15 9.95 5.68
C ARG A 19 18.68 10.66 4.44
N ASP A 20 19.24 11.85 4.60
CA ASP A 20 19.79 12.67 3.48
C ASP A 20 21.02 12.04 2.84
N LEU A 21 21.72 11.11 3.51
CA LEU A 21 22.86 10.36 2.96
C LEU A 21 22.43 9.11 2.18
N LEU A 22 21.16 8.68 2.30
CA LEU A 22 20.71 7.41 1.75
C LEU A 22 20.15 7.58 0.32
N PRO A 23 20.38 6.59 -0.55
CA PRO A 23 19.92 6.65 -1.92
C PRO A 23 18.38 6.57 -1.99
N ARG A 24 17.76 7.48 -2.72
CA ARG A 24 16.29 7.46 -2.89
C ARG A 24 15.89 8.07 -4.23
N ALA A 25 14.84 7.53 -4.83
CA ALA A 25 14.23 8.11 -6.02
C ALA A 25 13.59 9.47 -5.70
N GLU A 26 13.76 10.43 -6.60
CA GLU A 26 12.96 11.65 -6.56
C GLU A 26 11.54 11.37 -7.04
N PHE A 27 10.56 11.71 -6.22
CA PHE A 27 9.14 11.51 -6.51
C PHE A 27 8.36 12.76 -6.12
N ASP A 28 8.28 13.70 -7.07
CA ASP A 28 7.63 14.99 -6.85
C ASP A 28 6.14 14.91 -7.18
N VAL A 29 5.36 14.51 -6.18
CA VAL A 29 3.89 14.44 -6.28
C VAL A 29 3.28 15.84 -6.41
N GLU A 30 3.90 16.86 -5.81
CA GLU A 30 3.40 18.25 -5.89
C GLU A 30 3.42 18.76 -7.33
N ALA A 31 4.50 18.53 -8.07
CA ALA A 31 4.56 18.90 -9.49
C ALA A 31 3.49 18.16 -10.31
N ALA A 32 3.16 16.92 -9.97
CA ALA A 32 2.14 16.15 -10.67
C ALA A 32 0.71 16.65 -10.40
N LEU A 33 0.45 17.33 -9.26
CA LEU A 33 -0.87 17.88 -8.94
C LEU A 33 -1.38 18.87 -9.98
N GLU A 34 -0.51 19.71 -10.55
CA GLU A 34 -0.87 20.67 -11.59
C GLU A 34 -1.44 19.97 -12.83
N THR A 35 -0.88 18.81 -13.18
CA THR A 35 -1.35 18.00 -14.32
C THR A 35 -2.65 17.25 -13.99
N VAL A 36 -2.79 16.77 -12.77
CA VAL A 36 -3.90 15.89 -12.36
C VAL A 36 -5.17 16.66 -12.03
N ARG A 37 -5.05 17.85 -11.45
CA ARG A 37 -6.20 18.67 -11.05
C ARG A 37 -7.22 18.89 -12.16
N PRO A 38 -6.84 19.38 -13.38
CA PRO A 38 -7.80 19.57 -14.47
C PRO A 38 -8.44 18.27 -14.93
N ILE A 39 -7.73 17.12 -14.85
CA ILE A 39 -8.29 15.81 -15.22
C ILE A 39 -9.39 15.42 -14.21
N CYS A 40 -9.11 15.55 -12.92
CA CYS A 40 -10.08 15.23 -11.88
C CYS A 40 -11.33 16.13 -11.95
N GLU A 41 -11.16 17.44 -12.18
CA GLU A 41 -12.29 18.36 -12.32
C GLU A 41 -13.09 18.07 -13.60
N ASP A 42 -12.43 17.67 -14.68
CA ASP A 42 -13.11 17.30 -15.92
C ASP A 42 -14.00 16.04 -15.71
N VAL A 43 -13.47 15.01 -15.05
CA VAL A 43 -14.25 13.81 -14.67
C VAL A 43 -15.42 14.19 -13.75
N ARG A 44 -15.22 15.09 -12.81
CA ARG A 44 -16.28 15.59 -11.92
C ARG A 44 -17.45 16.21 -12.69
N HIS A 45 -17.16 16.91 -13.79
CA HIS A 45 -18.17 17.66 -14.53
C HIS A 45 -18.79 16.86 -15.69
N ARG A 46 -18.02 16.00 -16.36
CA ARG A 46 -18.46 15.29 -17.56
C ARG A 46 -18.60 13.77 -17.38
N GLY A 47 -18.34 13.25 -16.18
CA GLY A 47 -18.54 11.83 -15.85
C GLY A 47 -17.75 10.88 -16.74
N SER A 48 -18.37 9.78 -17.17
CA SER A 48 -17.76 8.73 -17.99
C SER A 48 -17.21 9.24 -19.33
N ALA A 49 -17.80 10.28 -19.92
CA ALA A 49 -17.29 10.86 -21.15
C ALA A 49 -15.85 11.40 -20.98
N ALA A 50 -15.57 12.08 -19.86
CA ALA A 50 -14.21 12.54 -19.56
C ALA A 50 -13.25 11.36 -19.33
N VAL A 51 -13.67 10.32 -18.62
CA VAL A 51 -12.85 9.11 -18.38
C VAL A 51 -12.45 8.47 -19.72
N ILE A 52 -13.39 8.34 -20.65
CA ILE A 52 -13.16 7.78 -22.00
C ILE A 52 -12.16 8.63 -22.79
N GLU A 53 -12.35 9.94 -22.83
CA GLU A 53 -11.50 10.85 -23.61
C GLU A 53 -10.08 10.92 -23.05
N TRP A 54 -9.91 10.97 -21.72
CA TRP A 54 -8.59 10.92 -21.10
C TRP A 54 -7.93 9.55 -21.27
N GLY A 55 -8.70 8.45 -21.20
CA GLY A 55 -8.23 7.10 -21.53
C GLY A 55 -7.75 7.00 -22.96
N GLU A 56 -8.52 7.51 -23.95
CA GLU A 56 -8.06 7.56 -25.35
C GLU A 56 -6.73 8.30 -25.52
N LYS A 57 -6.59 9.42 -24.81
CA LYS A 57 -5.36 10.24 -24.87
C LYS A 57 -4.14 9.54 -24.27
N PHE A 58 -4.30 8.84 -23.15
CA PHE A 58 -3.16 8.26 -22.41
C PHE A 58 -2.89 6.79 -22.76
N ASP A 59 -3.95 6.01 -22.97
CA ASP A 59 -3.85 4.57 -23.25
C ASP A 59 -3.93 4.31 -24.77
N GLY A 60 -4.31 5.33 -25.53
CA GLY A 60 -4.34 5.31 -27.00
C GLY A 60 -5.38 4.38 -27.60
N VAL A 61 -6.44 4.08 -26.87
CA VAL A 61 -7.61 3.31 -27.32
C VAL A 61 -8.89 3.97 -26.84
N ARG A 62 -9.83 4.18 -27.78
CA ARG A 62 -11.16 4.68 -27.44
C ARG A 62 -12.08 3.50 -27.11
N ILE A 63 -12.74 3.58 -25.98
CA ILE A 63 -13.74 2.60 -25.53
C ILE A 63 -15.14 3.20 -25.65
N GLU A 64 -16.15 2.35 -25.78
CA GLU A 64 -17.56 2.77 -25.85
C GLU A 64 -18.18 2.92 -24.45
N SER A 65 -17.74 2.14 -23.50
CA SER A 65 -18.19 2.13 -22.09
C SER A 65 -17.01 1.91 -21.18
N VAL A 66 -16.99 2.59 -20.03
CA VAL A 66 -16.00 2.36 -19.00
C VAL A 66 -16.28 1.05 -18.22
N ARG A 67 -17.54 0.61 -18.18
CA ARG A 67 -17.93 -0.65 -17.53
C ARG A 67 -17.57 -1.83 -18.42
N VAL A 68 -16.80 -2.77 -17.88
CA VAL A 68 -16.45 -4.01 -18.57
C VAL A 68 -17.67 -4.94 -18.61
N PRO A 69 -18.05 -5.49 -19.78
CA PRO A 69 -19.15 -6.43 -19.88
C PRO A 69 -18.90 -7.73 -19.10
N ALA A 70 -19.93 -8.25 -18.44
CA ALA A 70 -19.81 -9.46 -17.61
C ALA A 70 -19.41 -10.72 -18.40
N ASP A 71 -19.79 -10.81 -19.69
CA ASP A 71 -19.38 -11.90 -20.56
C ASP A 71 -17.87 -11.85 -20.88
N ALA A 72 -17.28 -10.66 -20.96
CA ALA A 72 -15.82 -10.51 -21.13
C ALA A 72 -15.05 -11.04 -19.90
N ILE A 73 -15.55 -10.75 -18.70
CA ILE A 73 -14.97 -11.26 -17.44
C ILE A 73 -15.08 -12.80 -17.39
N SER A 74 -16.26 -13.33 -17.73
CA SER A 74 -16.51 -14.77 -17.74
C SER A 74 -15.66 -15.50 -18.78
N ARG A 75 -15.52 -14.93 -19.98
CA ARG A 75 -14.69 -15.48 -21.05
C ARG A 75 -13.21 -15.48 -20.67
N ALA A 76 -12.71 -14.41 -20.08
CA ALA A 76 -11.33 -14.32 -19.61
C ALA A 76 -10.98 -15.44 -18.62
N LEU A 77 -11.90 -15.83 -17.73
CA LEU A 77 -11.71 -16.96 -16.84
C LEU A 77 -11.72 -18.32 -17.57
N GLN A 78 -12.58 -18.48 -18.58
CA GLN A 78 -12.68 -19.71 -19.36
C GLN A 78 -11.43 -19.95 -20.22
N GLU A 79 -10.84 -18.88 -20.74
CA GLU A 79 -9.67 -18.90 -21.61
C GLU A 79 -8.34 -18.81 -20.85
N LEU A 80 -8.38 -18.65 -19.52
CA LEU A 80 -7.17 -18.52 -18.70
C LEU A 80 -6.34 -19.80 -18.75
N ASP A 81 -5.03 -19.64 -18.97
CA ASP A 81 -4.08 -20.74 -18.88
C ASP A 81 -4.23 -21.49 -17.56
N PRO A 82 -4.35 -22.84 -17.58
CA PRO A 82 -4.57 -23.63 -16.37
C PRO A 82 -3.46 -23.50 -15.32
N ALA A 83 -2.19 -23.28 -15.72
CA ALA A 83 -1.10 -23.09 -14.78
C ALA A 83 -1.18 -21.73 -14.09
N VAL A 84 -1.54 -20.67 -14.84
CA VAL A 84 -1.78 -19.34 -14.29
C VAL A 84 -2.99 -19.35 -13.35
N ARG A 85 -4.05 -20.08 -13.72
CA ARG A 85 -5.23 -20.27 -12.87
C ARG A 85 -4.84 -20.91 -11.54
N ALA A 86 -4.10 -22.03 -11.56
CA ALA A 86 -3.67 -22.72 -10.35
C ALA A 86 -2.79 -21.82 -9.45
N ALA A 87 -1.91 -21.01 -10.05
CA ALA A 87 -1.06 -20.06 -9.32
C ALA A 87 -1.88 -18.95 -8.65
N LEU A 88 -2.88 -18.40 -9.34
CA LEU A 88 -3.79 -17.40 -8.76
C LEU A 88 -4.65 -17.99 -7.65
N GLU A 89 -5.19 -19.19 -7.83
CA GLU A 89 -5.97 -19.88 -6.80
C GLU A 89 -5.14 -20.14 -5.53
N GLU A 90 -3.85 -20.52 -5.67
CA GLU A 90 -2.95 -20.69 -4.52
C GLU A 90 -2.62 -19.33 -3.85
N SER A 91 -2.35 -18.27 -4.62
CA SER A 91 -2.16 -16.93 -4.10
C SER A 91 -3.39 -16.45 -3.30
N ILE A 92 -4.59 -16.59 -3.87
CA ILE A 92 -5.86 -16.26 -3.21
C ILE A 92 -6.03 -17.04 -1.91
N ARG A 93 -5.78 -18.35 -1.96
CA ARG A 93 -5.91 -19.24 -0.78
C ARG A 93 -5.02 -18.78 0.37
N ARG A 94 -3.75 -18.47 0.09
CA ARG A 94 -2.78 -18.01 1.11
C ARG A 94 -3.13 -16.62 1.63
N ALA A 95 -3.46 -15.69 0.74
CA ALA A 95 -3.86 -14.35 1.14
C ALA A 95 -5.10 -14.39 2.07
N ARG A 96 -6.12 -15.20 1.74
CA ARG A 96 -7.29 -15.37 2.60
C ARG A 96 -6.95 -15.90 3.98
N LEU A 97 -6.01 -16.85 4.11
CA LEU A 97 -5.59 -17.38 5.42
C LEU A 97 -5.05 -16.27 6.30
N VAL A 98 -4.13 -15.46 5.79
CA VAL A 98 -3.49 -14.40 6.59
C VAL A 98 -4.47 -13.25 6.87
N HIS A 99 -5.19 -12.78 5.86
CA HIS A 99 -6.09 -11.62 6.01
C HIS A 99 -7.29 -11.94 6.91
N ARG A 100 -7.76 -13.19 6.96
CA ARG A 100 -8.82 -13.59 7.89
C ARG A 100 -8.42 -13.41 9.35
N GLU A 101 -7.18 -13.72 9.70
CA GLU A 101 -6.65 -13.55 11.06
C GLU A 101 -6.42 -12.07 11.44
N GLN A 102 -6.39 -11.16 10.44
CA GLN A 102 -6.26 -9.72 10.69
C GLN A 102 -7.57 -9.05 11.10
N ARG A 103 -8.70 -9.74 11.06
CA ARG A 103 -10.01 -9.16 11.41
C ARG A 103 -10.01 -8.69 12.87
N ARG A 104 -10.52 -7.49 13.09
CA ARG A 104 -10.75 -6.96 14.43
C ARG A 104 -12.13 -7.35 14.93
N THR A 105 -12.22 -7.68 16.19
CA THR A 105 -13.47 -7.97 16.90
C THR A 105 -13.92 -6.77 17.70
N THR A 106 -15.25 -6.60 17.82
CA THR A 106 -15.84 -5.60 18.71
C THR A 106 -15.41 -5.87 20.14
N HIS A 107 -14.95 -4.83 20.84
CA HIS A 107 -14.48 -4.90 22.23
C HIS A 107 -15.20 -3.87 23.10
N THR A 108 -15.71 -4.32 24.26
CA THR A 108 -16.36 -3.45 25.25
C THR A 108 -15.50 -3.33 26.48
N THR A 109 -15.19 -2.09 26.85
CA THR A 109 -14.52 -1.76 28.12
C THR A 109 -15.53 -1.22 29.11
N GLN A 110 -15.61 -1.85 30.27
CA GLN A 110 -16.36 -1.31 31.42
C GLN A 110 -15.50 -0.24 32.10
N VAL A 111 -15.92 1.01 32.03
CA VAL A 111 -15.21 2.15 32.61
C VAL A 111 -15.56 2.27 34.12
N VAL A 112 -16.84 2.15 34.41
CA VAL A 112 -17.41 2.12 35.77
C VAL A 112 -18.61 1.18 35.78
N PRO A 113 -19.13 0.76 36.94
CA PRO A 113 -20.39 0.02 37.01
C PRO A 113 -21.52 0.79 36.31
N GLY A 114 -22.10 0.20 35.26
CA GLY A 114 -23.16 0.83 34.46
C GLY A 114 -22.67 1.85 33.45
N GLY A 115 -21.37 1.97 33.22
CA GLY A 115 -20.76 2.80 32.18
C GLY A 115 -19.80 2.01 31.31
N THR A 116 -20.07 1.92 29.99
CA THR A 116 -19.25 1.17 29.04
C THR A 116 -18.90 2.01 27.82
N VAL A 117 -17.74 1.70 27.22
CA VAL A 117 -17.34 2.16 25.89
C VAL A 117 -17.05 0.94 25.03
N THR A 118 -17.77 0.80 23.93
CA THR A 118 -17.59 -0.29 22.98
C THR A 118 -16.94 0.25 21.73
N GLU A 119 -15.81 -0.32 21.33
CA GLU A 119 -15.20 -0.10 20.01
C GLU A 119 -15.81 -1.13 19.04
N LYS A 120 -16.70 -0.65 18.16
CA LYS A 120 -17.36 -1.47 17.14
C LYS A 120 -16.64 -1.28 15.79
N TRP A 121 -16.12 -2.36 15.23
CA TRP A 121 -15.49 -2.36 13.92
C TRP A 121 -16.52 -2.63 12.82
N VAL A 122 -16.58 -1.73 11.84
CA VAL A 122 -17.47 -1.83 10.69
C VAL A 122 -16.69 -1.61 9.39
N PRO A 123 -16.96 -2.38 8.33
CA PRO A 123 -16.33 -2.15 7.04
C PRO A 123 -16.78 -0.81 6.44
N VAL A 124 -16.00 -0.25 5.54
CA VAL A 124 -16.48 0.75 4.60
C VAL A 124 -17.48 0.10 3.67
N GLU A 125 -18.45 0.87 3.19
CA GLU A 125 -19.55 0.32 2.41
C GLU A 125 -19.10 -0.10 1.00
N ARG A 126 -18.23 0.76 0.37
CA ARG A 126 -17.82 0.55 -1.00
C ARG A 126 -16.37 1.00 -1.23
N VAL A 127 -15.61 0.21 -2.00
CA VAL A 127 -14.21 0.50 -2.33
C VAL A 127 -13.94 0.46 -3.82
N GLY A 128 -13.03 1.33 -4.26
CA GLY A 128 -12.45 1.32 -5.60
C GLY A 128 -11.01 0.82 -5.53
N LEU A 129 -10.73 -0.28 -6.19
CA LEU A 129 -9.44 -0.94 -6.19
C LEU A 129 -8.76 -0.68 -7.52
N TYR A 130 -7.68 0.10 -7.50
CA TYR A 130 -6.91 0.41 -8.69
C TYR A 130 -5.83 -0.66 -8.94
N VAL A 131 -5.84 -1.23 -10.13
CA VAL A 131 -4.86 -2.22 -10.58
C VAL A 131 -4.08 -1.64 -11.75
N PRO A 132 -2.77 -1.44 -11.63
CA PRO A 132 -1.97 -0.92 -12.72
C PRO A 132 -1.98 -1.81 -13.95
N GLY A 133 -1.80 -1.20 -15.11
CA GLY A 133 -1.60 -1.86 -16.40
C GLY A 133 -0.62 -1.04 -17.23
N GLY A 134 -0.20 -1.53 -18.37
CA GLY A 134 0.68 -0.84 -19.29
C GLY A 134 2.03 -1.54 -19.44
N ARG A 135 3.06 -1.20 -18.65
CA ARG A 135 4.39 -1.84 -18.76
C ARG A 135 4.40 -3.30 -18.35
N SER A 136 3.60 -3.65 -17.35
CA SER A 136 3.43 -5.02 -16.86
C SER A 136 1.97 -5.25 -16.48
N VAL A 137 1.60 -6.52 -16.39
CA VAL A 137 0.26 -6.96 -15.97
C VAL A 137 0.36 -7.52 -14.58
N TYR A 138 -0.48 -7.00 -13.67
CA TYR A 138 -0.42 -7.33 -12.24
C TYR A 138 -1.72 -8.01 -11.74
N PRO A 139 -2.02 -9.26 -12.14
CA PRO A 139 -3.16 -9.99 -11.59
C PRO A 139 -3.02 -10.23 -10.08
N SER A 140 -1.78 -10.30 -9.56
CA SER A 140 -1.49 -10.32 -8.14
C SER A 140 -2.05 -9.09 -7.40
N SER A 141 -2.00 -7.90 -8.00
CA SER A 141 -2.58 -6.69 -7.39
C SER A 141 -4.10 -6.77 -7.27
N VAL A 142 -4.79 -7.54 -8.13
CA VAL A 142 -6.22 -7.85 -7.92
C VAL A 142 -6.39 -8.64 -6.63
N VAL A 143 -5.60 -9.71 -6.44
CA VAL A 143 -5.65 -10.54 -5.24
C VAL A 143 -5.38 -9.72 -4.00
N MET A 144 -4.28 -8.92 -4.00
CA MET A 144 -3.81 -8.15 -2.86
C MET A 144 -4.77 -7.01 -2.45
N ASN A 145 -5.59 -6.51 -3.35
CA ASN A 145 -6.59 -5.50 -3.05
C ASN A 145 -7.96 -6.12 -2.69
N VAL A 146 -8.42 -7.11 -3.47
CA VAL A 146 -9.76 -7.68 -3.30
C VAL A 146 -9.87 -8.56 -2.06
N VAL A 147 -8.86 -9.41 -1.80
CA VAL A 147 -8.94 -10.35 -0.67
C VAL A 147 -9.10 -9.64 0.67
N PRO A 148 -8.28 -8.65 1.06
CA PRO A 148 -8.46 -7.96 2.35
C PRO A 148 -9.77 -7.17 2.41
N ALA A 149 -10.26 -6.61 1.29
CA ALA A 149 -11.56 -5.93 1.24
C ALA A 149 -12.71 -6.92 1.52
N GLN A 150 -12.69 -8.09 0.88
CA GLN A 150 -13.68 -9.15 1.10
C GLN A 150 -13.60 -9.72 2.52
N GLU A 151 -12.39 -9.97 3.05
CA GLU A 151 -12.20 -10.46 4.42
C GLU A 151 -12.59 -9.39 5.46
N ALA A 152 -12.54 -8.11 5.15
CA ALA A 152 -13.11 -7.04 5.99
C ALA A 152 -14.64 -7.03 6.00
N GLY A 153 -15.30 -7.62 4.99
CA GLY A 153 -16.73 -7.62 4.82
C GLY A 153 -17.25 -6.41 4.03
N VAL A 154 -16.45 -5.81 3.15
CA VAL A 154 -16.87 -4.74 2.25
C VAL A 154 -17.91 -5.30 1.26
N GLU A 155 -19.06 -4.63 1.15
CA GLU A 155 -20.16 -5.09 0.29
C GLU A 155 -19.95 -4.70 -1.18
N GLY A 156 -19.50 -3.45 -1.43
CA GLY A 156 -19.26 -2.94 -2.77
C GLY A 156 -17.78 -2.97 -3.12
N VAL A 157 -17.36 -3.86 -4.03
CA VAL A 157 -15.98 -3.97 -4.50
C VAL A 157 -15.91 -3.70 -6.00
N ALA A 158 -15.31 -2.58 -6.39
CA ALA A 158 -15.10 -2.18 -7.77
C ALA A 158 -13.60 -2.20 -8.11
N VAL A 159 -13.24 -2.75 -9.26
CA VAL A 159 -11.86 -2.79 -9.76
C VAL A 159 -11.74 -1.92 -11.00
N ALA A 160 -10.69 -1.07 -11.08
CA ALA A 160 -10.34 -0.35 -12.30
C ALA A 160 -8.94 -0.73 -12.77
N SER A 161 -8.78 -0.95 -14.07
CA SER A 161 -7.49 -1.18 -14.72
C SER A 161 -7.51 -0.56 -16.12
N PRO A 162 -6.35 -0.05 -16.61
CA PRO A 162 -6.29 0.62 -17.91
C PRO A 162 -6.79 -0.23 -19.07
N PRO A 163 -7.51 0.38 -20.02
CA PRO A 163 -7.87 -0.27 -21.29
C PRO A 163 -6.62 -0.54 -22.12
N GLN A 164 -6.61 -1.63 -22.87
CA GLN A 164 -5.49 -2.02 -23.73
C GLN A 164 -5.92 -2.23 -25.15
N LYS A 165 -5.11 -1.73 -26.10
CA LYS A 165 -5.38 -1.82 -27.57
C LYS A 165 -5.49 -3.26 -28.04
N ASP A 166 -4.58 -4.11 -27.56
CA ASP A 166 -4.48 -5.51 -27.98
C ASP A 166 -5.71 -6.35 -27.57
N PHE A 167 -6.51 -5.83 -26.65
CA PHE A 167 -7.72 -6.47 -26.14
C PHE A 167 -8.98 -5.68 -26.42
N GLY A 168 -8.98 -4.88 -27.49
CA GLY A 168 -10.16 -4.13 -27.93
C GLY A 168 -10.65 -3.09 -26.92
N GLY A 169 -9.75 -2.54 -26.10
CA GLY A 169 -10.08 -1.57 -25.07
C GLY A 169 -10.53 -2.18 -23.72
N LEU A 170 -10.50 -3.49 -23.59
CA LEU A 170 -10.66 -4.14 -22.28
C LEU A 170 -9.35 -4.11 -21.47
N PRO A 171 -9.40 -4.17 -20.15
CA PRO A 171 -8.25 -4.55 -19.33
C PRO A 171 -7.68 -5.90 -19.75
N HIS A 172 -6.41 -6.16 -19.41
CA HIS A 172 -5.76 -7.42 -19.75
C HIS A 172 -6.58 -8.64 -19.28
N PRO A 173 -6.75 -9.70 -20.11
CA PRO A 173 -7.59 -10.86 -19.78
C PRO A 173 -7.22 -11.53 -18.45
N THR A 174 -5.94 -11.60 -18.09
CA THR A 174 -5.51 -12.19 -16.81
C THR A 174 -6.00 -11.37 -15.60
N ILE A 175 -6.14 -10.03 -15.71
CA ILE A 175 -6.75 -9.18 -14.68
C ILE A 175 -8.24 -9.49 -14.55
N LEU A 176 -8.95 -9.58 -15.69
CA LEU A 176 -10.38 -9.93 -15.70
C LEU A 176 -10.61 -11.32 -15.11
N ALA A 177 -9.76 -12.29 -15.44
CA ALA A 177 -9.83 -13.65 -14.90
C ALA A 177 -9.58 -13.67 -13.38
N ALA A 178 -8.62 -12.89 -12.86
CA ALA A 178 -8.39 -12.74 -11.42
C ALA A 178 -9.61 -12.14 -10.71
N CYS A 179 -10.26 -11.13 -11.30
CA CYS A 179 -11.53 -10.59 -10.82
C CYS A 179 -12.62 -11.67 -10.76
N ALA A 180 -12.76 -12.46 -11.84
CA ALA A 180 -13.74 -13.55 -11.91
C ALA A 180 -13.49 -14.64 -10.84
N LEU A 181 -12.22 -15.05 -10.61
CA LEU A 181 -11.85 -16.01 -9.55
C LEU A 181 -12.23 -15.52 -8.16
N LEU A 182 -12.21 -14.22 -7.95
CA LEU A 182 -12.57 -13.57 -6.69
C LEU A 182 -14.06 -13.18 -6.60
N GLY A 183 -14.84 -13.46 -7.65
CA GLY A 183 -16.28 -13.13 -7.71
C GLY A 183 -16.54 -11.62 -7.83
N VAL A 184 -15.59 -10.86 -8.38
CA VAL A 184 -15.77 -9.43 -8.68
C VAL A 184 -16.26 -9.28 -10.11
N ASP A 185 -17.48 -8.80 -10.26
CA ASP A 185 -18.13 -8.52 -11.55
C ASP A 185 -18.16 -7.03 -11.90
N GLU A 186 -17.80 -6.17 -10.93
CA GLU A 186 -17.73 -4.74 -11.11
C GLU A 186 -16.31 -4.28 -11.49
N VAL A 187 -16.04 -4.29 -12.81
CA VAL A 187 -14.75 -3.94 -13.37
C VAL A 187 -14.89 -2.79 -14.36
N TYR A 188 -13.93 -1.87 -14.34
CA TYR A 188 -13.89 -0.68 -15.18
C TYR A 188 -12.60 -0.61 -16.00
N ALA A 189 -12.74 -0.33 -17.29
CA ALA A 189 -11.64 -0.06 -18.21
C ALA A 189 -11.22 1.41 -18.07
N ALA A 190 -10.51 1.73 -16.99
CA ALA A 190 -10.05 3.07 -16.67
C ALA A 190 -8.68 3.03 -16.01
N GLY A 191 -7.75 3.86 -16.46
CA GLY A 191 -6.39 3.98 -15.93
C GLY A 191 -6.15 5.33 -15.26
N GLY A 192 -4.96 5.51 -14.68
CA GLY A 192 -4.45 6.80 -14.25
C GLY A 192 -5.31 7.59 -13.24
N SER A 193 -5.11 8.91 -13.25
CA SER A 193 -5.82 9.84 -12.37
C SER A 193 -7.33 9.91 -12.64
N GLN A 194 -7.76 9.68 -13.88
CA GLN A 194 -9.17 9.67 -14.25
C GLN A 194 -9.93 8.49 -13.62
N ALA A 195 -9.29 7.34 -13.39
CA ALA A 195 -9.88 6.22 -12.67
C ALA A 195 -10.11 6.55 -11.18
N VAL A 196 -9.13 7.20 -10.53
CA VAL A 196 -9.27 7.66 -9.15
C VAL A 196 -10.37 8.70 -9.03
N ALA A 197 -10.46 9.64 -9.97
CA ALA A 197 -11.51 10.66 -10.01
C ALA A 197 -12.90 10.04 -10.23
N MET A 198 -13.00 9.04 -11.13
CA MET A 198 -14.22 8.26 -11.36
C MET A 198 -14.72 7.62 -10.05
N PHE A 199 -13.84 6.97 -9.32
CA PHE A 199 -14.18 6.38 -8.02
C PHE A 199 -14.58 7.43 -6.98
N ALA A 200 -13.91 8.58 -6.96
CA ALA A 200 -14.14 9.61 -5.94
C ALA A 200 -15.43 10.40 -6.15
N TYR A 201 -15.76 10.75 -7.39
CA TYR A 201 -16.93 11.56 -7.71
C TYR A 201 -18.15 10.75 -8.09
N GLY A 202 -17.93 9.54 -8.58
CA GLY A 202 -18.93 8.76 -9.29
C GLY A 202 -19.14 9.26 -10.70
N THR A 203 -19.69 8.42 -11.53
CA THR A 203 -20.18 8.73 -12.88
C THR A 203 -21.50 8.00 -13.11
N GLU A 204 -22.10 8.18 -14.28
CA GLU A 204 -23.32 7.44 -14.66
C GLU A 204 -23.13 5.92 -14.70
N ASP A 205 -21.88 5.45 -14.91
CA ASP A 205 -21.55 4.02 -14.98
C ASP A 205 -20.95 3.46 -13.69
N CYS A 206 -20.41 4.34 -12.83
CA CYS A 206 -19.67 3.96 -11.62
C CYS A 206 -20.17 4.75 -10.40
N PRO A 207 -20.88 4.12 -9.45
CA PRO A 207 -21.22 4.77 -8.19
C PRO A 207 -19.95 5.18 -7.42
N PRO A 208 -19.97 6.32 -6.68
CA PRO A 208 -18.81 6.76 -5.91
C PRO A 208 -18.46 5.76 -4.80
N VAL A 209 -17.20 5.77 -4.38
CA VAL A 209 -16.68 4.89 -3.33
C VAL A 209 -16.29 5.67 -2.07
N ASN A 210 -16.15 4.96 -0.96
CA ASN A 210 -15.68 5.54 0.31
C ASN A 210 -14.15 5.55 0.42
N LEU A 211 -13.49 4.59 -0.23
CA LEU A 211 -12.05 4.35 -0.14
C LEU A 211 -11.51 3.93 -1.49
N VAL A 212 -10.35 4.45 -1.88
CA VAL A 212 -9.57 4.00 -3.05
C VAL A 212 -8.25 3.42 -2.58
N THR A 213 -7.93 2.20 -3.03
CA THR A 213 -6.66 1.53 -2.76
C THR A 213 -5.99 1.04 -4.04
N GLY A 214 -4.74 0.63 -3.93
CA GLY A 214 -3.95 0.05 -5.00
C GLY A 214 -2.77 0.92 -5.43
N PRO A 215 -1.66 0.29 -5.87
CA PRO A 215 -0.46 0.98 -6.32
C PRO A 215 -0.69 1.66 -7.68
N GLY A 216 0.12 2.64 -8.00
CA GLY A 216 0.05 3.32 -9.29
C GLY A 216 1.23 4.25 -9.53
N ASN A 217 1.28 4.87 -10.70
CA ASN A 217 2.30 5.85 -11.02
C ASN A 217 2.07 7.19 -10.27
N ILE A 218 2.97 8.14 -10.48
CA ILE A 218 2.93 9.47 -9.84
C ILE A 218 1.58 10.20 -10.02
N TYR A 219 0.91 10.02 -11.16
CA TYR A 219 -0.39 10.67 -11.42
C TYR A 219 -1.53 10.03 -10.62
N VAL A 220 -1.45 8.72 -10.35
CA VAL A 220 -2.38 8.02 -9.46
C VAL A 220 -2.15 8.47 -8.01
N ALA A 221 -0.90 8.57 -7.57
CA ALA A 221 -0.55 9.08 -6.25
C ALA A 221 -1.02 10.53 -6.06
N ALA A 222 -0.79 11.39 -7.05
CA ALA A 222 -1.26 12.78 -7.04
C ALA A 222 -2.80 12.89 -7.01
N ALA A 223 -3.51 12.03 -7.75
CA ALA A 223 -4.97 11.99 -7.69
C ALA A 223 -5.49 11.56 -6.32
N LYS A 224 -4.89 10.54 -5.71
CA LYS A 224 -5.18 10.12 -4.34
C LYS A 224 -4.96 11.26 -3.35
N ARG A 225 -3.81 11.95 -3.41
CA ARG A 225 -3.51 13.13 -2.57
C ARG A 225 -4.53 14.25 -2.76
N LEU A 226 -4.86 14.59 -4.00
CA LEU A 226 -5.81 15.64 -4.34
C LEU A 226 -7.21 15.37 -3.79
N LEU A 227 -7.63 14.11 -3.81
CA LEU A 227 -8.99 13.70 -3.46
C LEU A 227 -9.12 13.17 -2.04
N LYS A 228 -8.00 13.06 -1.30
CA LYS A 228 -7.99 12.72 0.13
C LYS A 228 -8.85 13.72 0.92
N GLY A 229 -9.72 13.18 1.77
CA GLY A 229 -10.71 13.98 2.51
C GLY A 229 -12.10 13.94 1.87
N ARG A 230 -12.19 13.79 0.53
CA ARG A 230 -13.44 13.39 -0.12
C ARG A 230 -13.64 11.88 -0.04
N ILE A 231 -12.57 11.13 -0.28
CA ILE A 231 -12.48 9.67 -0.13
C ILE A 231 -11.33 9.32 0.81
N GLY A 232 -11.38 8.14 1.41
CA GLY A 232 -10.21 7.51 2.03
C GLY A 232 -9.23 7.03 0.96
N ILE A 233 -7.96 6.95 1.33
CA ILE A 233 -6.91 6.32 0.50
C ILE A 233 -6.10 5.36 1.38
N ASP A 234 -5.45 4.36 0.76
CA ASP A 234 -4.47 3.49 1.42
C ASP A 234 -3.18 4.26 1.75
N ALA A 235 -2.39 4.58 0.71
CA ALA A 235 -1.14 5.32 0.80
C ALA A 235 -0.89 6.10 -0.49
N GLU A 236 0.02 7.05 -0.43
CA GLU A 236 0.60 7.71 -1.58
C GLU A 236 1.86 6.92 -1.98
N ALA A 237 1.70 5.94 -2.88
CA ALA A 237 2.81 5.09 -3.28
C ALA A 237 3.74 5.82 -4.25
N GLY A 238 5.03 5.86 -3.91
CA GLY A 238 6.13 6.24 -4.78
C GLY A 238 6.66 5.05 -5.61
N PRO A 239 7.85 5.20 -6.22
CA PRO A 239 8.56 4.09 -6.82
C PRO A 239 8.81 2.97 -5.81
N THR A 240 8.75 1.74 -6.28
CA THR A 240 8.99 0.56 -5.43
C THR A 240 10.47 0.49 -5.01
N GLU A 241 10.73 -0.06 -3.83
CA GLU A 241 12.07 -0.07 -3.23
C GLU A 241 12.33 -1.32 -2.39
N ILE A 242 13.56 -1.85 -2.49
CA ILE A 242 14.07 -2.88 -1.59
C ILE A 242 15.30 -2.35 -0.83
N ALA A 243 15.39 -2.72 0.44
CA ALA A 243 16.65 -2.70 1.19
C ALA A 243 16.96 -4.13 1.65
N ILE A 244 18.21 -4.56 1.47
CA ILE A 244 18.72 -5.84 1.96
C ILE A 244 19.78 -5.55 3.01
N LEU A 245 19.56 -5.95 4.27
CA LEU A 245 20.56 -5.90 5.32
C LEU A 245 21.23 -7.27 5.41
N ALA A 246 22.50 -7.34 5.06
CA ALA A 246 23.22 -8.59 4.94
C ALA A 246 24.61 -8.53 5.60
N ASP A 247 25.04 -9.62 6.22
CA ASP A 247 26.39 -9.83 6.72
C ASP A 247 27.19 -10.79 5.80
N ALA A 248 28.42 -11.10 6.17
CA ALA A 248 29.30 -11.99 5.40
C ALA A 248 28.78 -13.42 5.21
N THR A 249 27.71 -13.82 5.88
CA THR A 249 27.12 -15.16 5.74
C THR A 249 26.06 -15.24 4.63
N ALA A 250 25.65 -14.10 4.08
CA ALA A 250 24.69 -14.04 2.99
C ALA A 250 25.29 -14.60 1.68
N ASP A 251 24.45 -15.24 0.86
CA ASP A 251 24.84 -15.70 -0.46
C ASP A 251 24.76 -14.53 -1.47
N PRO A 252 25.88 -14.09 -2.07
CA PRO A 252 25.90 -13.01 -3.04
C PRO A 252 25.02 -13.27 -4.27
N VAL A 253 24.81 -14.53 -4.64
CA VAL A 253 23.92 -14.92 -5.75
C VAL A 253 22.47 -14.57 -5.42
N HIS A 254 22.01 -14.85 -4.19
CA HIS A 254 20.67 -14.52 -3.72
C HIS A 254 20.49 -13.02 -3.64
N VAL A 255 21.43 -12.32 -2.99
CA VAL A 255 21.37 -10.85 -2.84
C VAL A 255 21.30 -10.16 -4.21
N ALA A 256 22.13 -10.57 -5.17
CA ALA A 256 22.09 -10.01 -6.53
C ALA A 256 20.76 -10.30 -7.23
N ALA A 257 20.21 -11.52 -7.10
CA ALA A 257 18.93 -11.89 -7.68
C ALA A 257 17.77 -11.04 -7.13
N ASP A 258 17.76 -10.77 -5.81
CA ASP A 258 16.70 -10.01 -5.17
C ASP A 258 16.80 -8.51 -5.51
N LEU A 259 18.00 -7.93 -5.62
CA LEU A 259 18.22 -6.57 -6.13
C LEU A 259 17.71 -6.43 -7.58
N ILE A 260 17.94 -7.44 -8.43
CA ILE A 260 17.50 -7.45 -9.84
C ILE A 260 15.99 -7.62 -9.92
N SER A 261 15.39 -8.51 -9.12
CA SER A 261 13.94 -8.71 -9.10
C SER A 261 13.19 -7.43 -8.76
N GLN A 262 13.74 -6.62 -7.86
CA GLN A 262 13.20 -5.28 -7.57
C GLN A 262 13.41 -4.31 -8.73
N ALA A 263 14.61 -4.31 -9.33
CA ALA A 263 14.97 -3.39 -10.42
C ALA A 263 14.13 -3.61 -11.70
N GLU A 264 13.58 -4.80 -11.91
CA GLU A 264 12.78 -5.07 -13.12
C GLU A 264 11.36 -4.49 -13.08
N HIS A 265 10.88 -3.99 -11.94
CA HIS A 265 9.57 -3.36 -11.84
C HIS A 265 9.48 -2.05 -12.64
N ASP A 266 10.45 -1.15 -12.45
CA ASP A 266 10.45 0.18 -13.08
C ASP A 266 11.87 0.78 -13.09
N PRO A 267 12.23 1.62 -14.08
CA PRO A 267 13.53 2.31 -14.10
C PRO A 267 13.80 3.18 -12.87
N MET A 268 12.75 3.59 -12.13
CA MET A 268 12.86 4.35 -10.89
C MET A 268 12.87 3.46 -9.64
N ALA A 269 12.76 2.13 -9.79
CA ALA A 269 12.85 1.22 -8.66
C ALA A 269 14.20 1.38 -7.94
N ALA A 270 14.17 1.32 -6.60
CA ALA A 270 15.38 1.44 -5.80
C ALA A 270 15.82 0.05 -5.28
N ALA A 271 17.09 -0.26 -5.47
CA ALA A 271 17.72 -1.50 -5.01
C ALA A 271 18.91 -1.17 -4.13
N VAL A 272 18.79 -1.41 -2.81
CA VAL A 272 19.80 -1.01 -1.83
C VAL A 272 20.30 -2.23 -1.06
N LEU A 273 21.60 -2.47 -1.08
CA LEU A 273 22.28 -3.42 -0.19
C LEU A 273 22.94 -2.64 0.95
N VAL A 274 22.68 -3.01 2.19
CA VAL A 274 23.38 -2.50 3.38
C VAL A 274 24.16 -3.65 4.00
N THR A 275 25.49 -3.52 4.09
CA THR A 275 26.34 -4.60 4.59
C THR A 275 27.56 -4.09 5.34
N ASP A 276 28.04 -4.86 6.31
CA ASP A 276 29.31 -4.66 7.00
C ASP A 276 30.46 -5.47 6.38
N SER A 277 30.20 -6.24 5.30
CA SER A 277 31.18 -7.05 4.61
C SER A 277 31.55 -6.47 3.25
N GLU A 278 32.79 -6.04 3.12
CA GLU A 278 33.37 -5.62 1.82
C GLU A 278 33.43 -6.77 0.82
N GLU A 279 33.69 -7.99 1.31
CA GLU A 279 33.73 -9.20 0.49
C GLU A 279 32.37 -9.52 -0.11
N LEU A 280 31.29 -9.43 0.70
CA LEU A 280 29.93 -9.63 0.20
C LEU A 280 29.56 -8.55 -0.83
N ALA A 281 29.89 -7.29 -0.55
CA ALA A 281 29.65 -6.19 -1.48
C ALA A 281 30.30 -6.44 -2.85
N ALA A 282 31.59 -6.80 -2.85
CA ALA A 282 32.32 -7.09 -4.09
C ALA A 282 31.80 -8.34 -4.81
N ALA A 283 31.45 -9.40 -4.07
CA ALA A 283 30.89 -10.62 -4.65
C ALA A 283 29.48 -10.35 -5.26
N THR A 284 28.64 -9.57 -4.58
CA THR A 284 27.33 -9.17 -5.11
C THR A 284 27.46 -8.36 -6.40
N GLU A 285 28.39 -7.39 -6.46
CA GLU A 285 28.65 -6.66 -7.71
C GLU A 285 29.12 -7.56 -8.86
N ALA A 286 29.94 -8.56 -8.56
CA ALA A 286 30.39 -9.53 -9.57
C ALA A 286 29.23 -10.39 -10.10
N GLU A 287 28.28 -10.73 -9.25
CA GLU A 287 27.08 -11.50 -9.61
C GLU A 287 26.02 -10.69 -10.38
N LEU A 288 25.94 -9.37 -10.16
CA LEU A 288 24.94 -8.52 -10.84
C LEU A 288 25.09 -8.58 -12.37
N ALA A 289 26.31 -8.52 -12.90
CA ALA A 289 26.54 -8.42 -14.36
C ALA A 289 26.01 -9.64 -15.13
N PRO A 290 26.38 -10.90 -14.76
CA PRO A 290 25.88 -12.08 -15.47
C PRO A 290 24.37 -12.30 -15.25
N GLN A 291 23.83 -11.99 -14.07
CA GLN A 291 22.41 -12.17 -13.80
C GLN A 291 21.57 -11.13 -14.55
N VAL A 292 22.00 -9.86 -14.61
CA VAL A 292 21.34 -8.82 -15.44
C VAL A 292 21.32 -9.25 -16.90
N ALA A 293 22.43 -9.80 -17.44
CA ALA A 293 22.48 -10.26 -18.82
C ALA A 293 21.50 -11.39 -19.12
N ALA A 294 21.05 -12.14 -18.11
CA ALA A 294 20.08 -13.21 -18.23
C ALA A 294 18.60 -12.74 -18.09
N THR A 295 18.35 -11.50 -17.72
CA THR A 295 16.98 -10.96 -17.58
C THR A 295 16.37 -10.54 -18.91
N LYS A 296 15.04 -10.27 -18.92
CA LYS A 296 14.31 -9.84 -20.11
C LYS A 296 14.32 -8.32 -20.31
N HIS A 297 14.21 -7.55 -19.24
CA HIS A 297 13.99 -6.09 -19.28
C HIS A 297 15.26 -5.28 -18.98
N ILE A 298 16.39 -5.70 -19.58
CA ILE A 298 17.72 -5.17 -19.26
C ILE A 298 17.80 -3.65 -19.43
N LYS A 299 17.52 -3.17 -20.66
CA LYS A 299 17.74 -1.77 -21.07
C LYS A 299 16.66 -0.81 -20.64
N ASP A 300 15.45 -1.28 -20.54
CA ASP A 300 14.28 -0.45 -20.28
C ASP A 300 13.94 -0.34 -18.79
N ARG A 301 14.44 -1.23 -17.95
CA ARG A 301 14.16 -1.22 -16.50
C ARG A 301 15.38 -1.50 -15.63
N VAL A 302 16.01 -2.69 -15.74
CA VAL A 302 16.99 -3.18 -14.76
C VAL A 302 18.26 -2.32 -14.73
N GLU A 303 18.89 -2.07 -15.87
CA GLU A 303 20.11 -1.24 -15.90
C GLU A 303 19.85 0.20 -15.44
N PRO A 304 18.78 0.91 -15.90
CA PRO A 304 18.45 2.23 -15.39
C PRO A 304 18.19 2.26 -13.88
N ALA A 305 17.47 1.27 -13.35
CA ALA A 305 17.16 1.17 -11.93
C ALA A 305 18.44 0.97 -11.09
N LEU A 306 19.30 0.00 -11.45
CA LEU A 306 20.53 -0.30 -10.73
C LEU A 306 21.58 0.81 -10.87
N ALA A 307 21.65 1.51 -12.02
CA ALA A 307 22.59 2.59 -12.25
C ALA A 307 22.09 3.96 -11.75
N GLY A 308 20.82 4.05 -11.38
CA GLY A 308 20.21 5.27 -10.90
C GLY A 308 20.72 5.65 -9.50
N ARG A 309 20.60 6.93 -9.16
CA ARG A 309 21.02 7.45 -7.85
C ARG A 309 20.22 6.90 -6.66
N GLN A 310 19.08 6.27 -6.93
CA GLN A 310 18.22 5.62 -5.94
C GLN A 310 18.74 4.25 -5.50
N SER A 311 19.72 3.67 -6.20
CA SER A 311 20.26 2.34 -5.91
C SER A 311 21.72 2.44 -5.49
N ALA A 312 22.09 1.74 -4.43
CA ALA A 312 23.47 1.72 -3.94
C ALA A 312 23.78 0.48 -3.08
N ILE A 313 25.06 0.19 -2.97
CA ILE A 313 25.62 -0.64 -1.90
C ILE A 313 26.12 0.30 -0.80
N VAL A 314 25.54 0.20 0.38
CA VAL A 314 25.87 1.01 1.56
C VAL A 314 26.74 0.18 2.51
N LEU A 315 27.99 0.58 2.70
CA LEU A 315 28.93 -0.05 3.61
C LEU A 315 28.80 0.57 5.01
N VAL A 316 28.67 -0.27 6.02
CA VAL A 316 28.56 0.13 7.42
C VAL A 316 29.62 -0.56 8.27
N SER A 317 29.85 -0.06 9.52
CA SER A 317 30.85 -0.65 10.41
C SER A 317 30.37 -1.94 11.09
N SER A 318 29.07 -2.15 11.19
CA SER A 318 28.46 -3.31 11.86
C SER A 318 27.02 -3.50 11.43
N ILE A 319 26.45 -4.69 11.65
CA ILE A 319 25.01 -4.94 11.48
C ILE A 319 24.16 -4.05 12.42
N ALA A 320 24.68 -3.65 13.56
CA ALA A 320 23.97 -2.70 14.45
C ALA A 320 23.86 -1.30 13.82
N ASP A 321 24.85 -0.85 13.08
CA ASP A 321 24.78 0.39 12.30
C ASP A 321 23.93 0.20 11.03
N GLY A 322 24.01 -0.96 10.38
CA GLY A 322 23.12 -1.34 9.29
C GLY A 322 21.65 -1.27 9.69
N LEU A 323 21.32 -1.70 10.90
CA LEU A 323 19.96 -1.61 11.43
C LEU A 323 19.47 -0.15 11.54
N LYS A 324 20.34 0.78 12.00
CA LYS A 324 20.01 2.22 12.02
C LYS A 324 19.77 2.77 10.61
N VAL A 325 20.58 2.30 9.65
CA VAL A 325 20.47 2.71 8.24
C VAL A 325 19.14 2.24 7.66
N VAL A 326 18.78 0.95 7.79
CA VAL A 326 17.51 0.44 7.24
C VAL A 326 16.28 1.01 7.95
N ASP A 327 16.35 1.29 9.25
CA ASP A 327 15.28 1.99 9.98
C ASP A 327 15.12 3.45 9.53
N ALA A 328 16.23 4.15 9.24
CA ALA A 328 16.20 5.51 8.69
C ALA A 328 15.70 5.51 7.24
N TYR A 329 16.02 4.47 6.47
CA TYR A 329 15.53 4.27 5.11
C TYR A 329 14.03 3.98 5.10
N GLY A 330 13.54 3.10 5.99
CA GLY A 330 12.12 2.73 6.06
C GLY A 330 11.61 2.14 4.75
N ALA A 331 12.28 1.11 4.27
CA ALA A 331 12.02 0.48 2.98
C ALA A 331 10.60 -0.07 2.85
N GLU A 332 10.08 -0.11 1.62
CA GLU A 332 8.89 -0.87 1.26
C GLU A 332 9.09 -2.36 1.55
N HIS A 333 10.18 -2.92 1.02
CA HIS A 333 10.60 -4.29 1.25
C HIS A 333 11.95 -4.29 1.95
N LEU A 334 12.03 -4.95 3.11
CA LEU A 334 13.28 -5.12 3.84
C LEU A 334 13.62 -6.61 3.94
N GLU A 335 14.72 -7.03 3.34
CA GLU A 335 15.27 -8.36 3.55
C GLU A 335 16.35 -8.34 4.62
N ILE A 336 16.39 -9.36 5.46
CA ILE A 336 17.41 -9.59 6.47
C ILE A 336 18.16 -10.88 6.13
N GLN A 337 19.37 -10.75 5.61
CA GLN A 337 20.23 -11.84 5.15
C GLN A 337 21.47 -11.93 6.06
N THR A 338 21.26 -12.15 7.37
CA THR A 338 22.31 -12.21 8.37
C THR A 338 22.31 -13.58 9.07
N ALA A 339 23.41 -13.92 9.72
CA ALA A 339 23.55 -15.19 10.46
C ALA A 339 22.43 -15.39 11.50
N ASP A 340 21.96 -14.30 12.13
CA ASP A 340 20.86 -14.30 13.10
C ASP A 340 19.71 -13.43 12.60
N ALA A 341 19.20 -13.75 11.41
CA ALA A 341 18.22 -12.93 10.70
C ALA A 341 16.95 -12.67 11.54
N ALA A 342 16.45 -13.64 12.29
CA ALA A 342 15.26 -13.50 13.12
C ALA A 342 15.46 -12.49 14.25
N ALA A 343 16.58 -12.56 14.97
CA ALA A 343 16.87 -11.61 16.05
C ALA A 343 17.17 -10.19 15.53
N VAL A 344 17.70 -10.06 14.31
CA VAL A 344 17.88 -8.76 13.67
C VAL A 344 16.51 -8.21 13.26
N ALA A 345 15.64 -9.02 12.65
CA ALA A 345 14.30 -8.63 12.23
C ALA A 345 13.43 -8.12 13.39
N ASP A 346 13.49 -8.76 14.56
CA ASP A 346 12.77 -8.34 15.78
C ASP A 346 13.16 -6.92 16.27
N ARG A 347 14.29 -6.41 15.84
CA ARG A 347 14.79 -5.07 16.20
C ARG A 347 14.42 -4.00 15.21
N VAL A 348 13.97 -4.36 14.01
CA VAL A 348 13.54 -3.42 12.97
C VAL A 348 12.31 -2.66 13.43
N ARG A 349 12.28 -1.36 13.18
CA ARG A 349 11.17 -0.47 13.54
C ARG A 349 10.40 0.05 12.33
N ASN A 350 11.07 0.21 11.20
CA ASN A 350 10.51 0.88 10.03
C ASN A 350 10.74 0.03 8.77
N ALA A 351 9.71 -0.69 8.34
CA ALA A 351 9.65 -1.39 7.06
C ALA A 351 8.19 -1.61 6.67
N GLY A 352 7.91 -1.64 5.38
CA GLY A 352 6.60 -2.03 4.87
C GLY A 352 6.33 -3.52 5.09
N ALA A 353 7.30 -4.36 4.72
CA ALA A 353 7.35 -5.79 5.04
C ALA A 353 8.80 -6.22 5.31
N ILE A 354 8.98 -7.24 6.17
CA ILE A 354 10.29 -7.80 6.51
C ILE A 354 10.35 -9.25 6.05
N PHE A 355 11.39 -9.58 5.28
CA PHE A 355 11.67 -10.91 4.74
C PHE A 355 12.90 -11.48 5.45
N VAL A 356 12.76 -12.64 6.10
CA VAL A 356 13.73 -13.12 7.07
C VAL A 356 14.46 -14.35 6.55
N GLY A 357 15.77 -14.21 6.35
CA GLY A 357 16.67 -15.28 5.95
C GLY A 357 16.59 -15.66 4.47
N PRO A 358 17.42 -16.60 4.02
CA PRO A 358 17.66 -16.88 2.61
C PRO A 358 16.48 -17.54 1.87
N TRP A 359 15.45 -17.99 2.57
CA TRP A 359 14.28 -18.67 2.00
C TRP A 359 13.03 -17.81 1.91
N SER A 360 13.20 -16.52 2.14
CA SER A 360 12.08 -15.53 2.12
C SER A 360 12.42 -14.38 1.17
N PRO A 361 12.57 -14.63 -0.14
CA PRO A 361 12.81 -13.55 -1.11
C PRO A 361 11.57 -12.64 -1.24
N VAL A 362 11.77 -11.38 -1.64
CA VAL A 362 10.68 -10.40 -1.84
C VAL A 362 9.62 -10.92 -2.80
N SER A 363 10.02 -11.58 -3.89
CA SER A 363 9.09 -12.17 -4.86
C SER A 363 8.10 -13.18 -4.26
N LEU A 364 8.45 -13.83 -3.15
CA LEU A 364 7.50 -14.65 -2.41
C LEU A 364 6.37 -13.81 -1.81
N GLY A 365 6.70 -12.60 -1.29
CA GLY A 365 5.74 -11.63 -0.76
C GLY A 365 4.81 -11.10 -1.83
N ASP A 366 5.33 -10.87 -3.03
CA ASP A 366 4.56 -10.35 -4.16
C ASP A 366 3.46 -11.31 -4.63
N TYR A 367 3.65 -12.62 -4.44
CA TYR A 367 2.75 -13.61 -5.04
C TYR A 367 2.09 -14.56 -4.03
N CYS A 368 2.87 -15.25 -3.19
CA CYS A 368 2.38 -16.44 -2.48
C CYS A 368 2.77 -16.54 -1.00
N ALA A 369 3.31 -15.51 -0.37
CA ALA A 369 3.54 -15.53 1.08
C ALA A 369 2.21 -15.52 1.86
N GLY A 370 1.19 -14.90 1.30
CA GLY A 370 -0.08 -14.61 1.97
C GLY A 370 -0.12 -13.24 2.63
N SER A 371 1.01 -12.53 2.71
CA SER A 371 1.11 -11.12 3.06
C SER A 371 0.55 -10.24 1.94
N ASN A 372 0.65 -8.93 2.07
CA ASN A 372 0.20 -7.99 1.06
C ASN A 372 1.39 -7.23 0.49
N HIS A 373 1.43 -7.05 -0.84
CA HIS A 373 2.48 -6.30 -1.53
C HIS A 373 2.14 -4.82 -1.76
N VAL A 374 0.94 -4.37 -1.40
CA VAL A 374 0.60 -2.94 -1.42
C VAL A 374 1.13 -2.32 -0.13
N LEU A 375 2.34 -1.81 -0.20
CA LEU A 375 3.14 -1.40 0.95
C LEU A 375 3.46 0.10 0.88
N PRO A 376 3.79 0.75 2.01
CA PRO A 376 4.23 2.14 2.02
C PRO A 376 5.64 2.26 1.43
N THR A 377 5.84 3.20 0.52
CA THR A 377 7.11 3.53 -0.13
C THR A 377 7.66 4.86 0.36
N GLY A 378 8.84 5.25 -0.09
CA GLY A 378 9.39 6.59 0.14
C GLY A 378 9.68 6.90 1.60
N GLY A 379 9.95 5.87 2.44
CA GLY A 379 10.15 6.02 3.87
C GLY A 379 8.87 6.17 4.70
N CYS A 380 7.69 6.09 4.07
CA CYS A 380 6.40 6.20 4.76
C CYS A 380 6.15 5.04 5.73
N ALA A 381 6.92 3.97 5.67
CA ALA A 381 6.87 2.84 6.61
C ALA A 381 7.10 3.25 8.08
N CYS A 382 7.65 4.44 8.33
CA CYS A 382 7.80 5.00 9.68
C CYS A 382 6.46 5.44 10.33
N HIS A 383 5.37 5.57 9.56
CA HIS A 383 4.05 6.00 10.05
C HIS A 383 2.86 5.32 9.37
N SER A 384 3.09 4.53 8.32
CA SER A 384 2.05 3.85 7.54
C SER A 384 2.31 2.34 7.52
N SER A 385 1.23 1.56 7.49
CA SER A 385 1.30 0.10 7.32
C SER A 385 0.94 -0.28 5.88
N GLY A 386 1.32 -1.49 5.48
CA GLY A 386 0.82 -2.10 4.26
C GLY A 386 -0.69 -2.32 4.28
N LEU A 387 -1.26 -2.52 3.10
CA LEU A 387 -2.68 -2.79 2.92
C LEU A 387 -3.07 -4.06 3.67
N SER A 388 -4.13 -3.97 4.45
CA SER A 388 -4.60 -5.06 5.30
C SER A 388 -6.12 -4.95 5.48
N VAL A 389 -6.72 -5.90 6.19
CA VAL A 389 -8.14 -5.84 6.55
C VAL A 389 -8.47 -4.55 7.30
N GLN A 390 -7.56 -4.04 8.14
CA GLN A 390 -7.76 -2.80 8.90
C GLN A 390 -7.95 -1.58 8.01
N SER A 391 -7.34 -1.57 6.82
CA SER A 391 -7.48 -0.46 5.85
C SER A 391 -8.94 -0.26 5.41
N PHE A 392 -9.74 -1.32 5.48
CA PHE A 392 -11.15 -1.34 5.07
C PHE A 392 -12.13 -1.25 6.25
N LEU A 393 -11.62 -1.14 7.49
CA LEU A 393 -12.43 -1.08 8.70
C LEU A 393 -12.41 0.31 9.34
N ARG A 394 -13.53 0.67 9.99
CA ARG A 394 -13.65 1.88 10.80
C ARG A 394 -14.07 1.48 12.20
N GLY A 395 -13.38 2.03 13.21
CA GLY A 395 -13.78 1.92 14.60
C GLY A 395 -14.84 2.98 14.93
N ILE A 396 -15.97 2.55 15.50
CA ILE A 396 -17.04 3.43 15.99
C ILE A 396 -17.14 3.22 17.48
N HIS A 397 -17.00 4.29 18.26
CA HIS A 397 -17.23 4.25 19.70
C HIS A 397 -18.71 4.34 20.03
N ILE A 398 -19.20 3.37 20.79
CA ILE A 398 -20.54 3.39 21.37
C ILE A 398 -20.36 3.64 22.86
N VAL A 399 -20.85 4.78 23.34
CA VAL A 399 -20.80 5.19 24.76
C VAL A 399 -22.18 4.92 25.37
N ASP A 400 -22.25 4.04 26.35
CA ASP A 400 -23.48 3.67 27.04
C ASP A 400 -23.30 3.81 28.55
N TYR A 401 -24.09 4.71 29.17
CA TYR A 401 -24.01 5.04 30.59
C TYR A 401 -25.41 5.00 31.22
N SER A 402 -25.51 4.29 32.33
CA SER A 402 -26.67 4.37 33.19
C SER A 402 -26.76 5.77 33.84
N ARG A 403 -27.93 6.10 34.38
CA ARG A 403 -28.15 7.34 35.13
C ARG A 403 -27.16 7.50 36.31
N ASP A 404 -26.90 6.41 37.02
CA ASP A 404 -26.04 6.42 38.20
C ASP A 404 -24.56 6.57 37.81
N ALA A 405 -24.11 5.87 36.81
CA ALA A 405 -22.76 6.05 36.24
C ALA A 405 -22.53 7.46 35.68
N LEU A 406 -23.55 8.07 35.07
CA LEU A 406 -23.45 9.46 34.64
C LEU A 406 -23.43 10.44 35.83
N ALA A 407 -24.19 10.16 36.90
CA ALA A 407 -24.21 10.99 38.12
C ALA A 407 -22.82 11.08 38.73
N GLU A 408 -22.12 9.95 38.84
CA GLU A 408 -20.77 9.84 39.39
C GLU A 408 -19.78 10.80 38.73
N VAL A 409 -19.83 10.94 37.37
CA VAL A 409 -18.86 11.70 36.61
C VAL A 409 -19.32 13.15 36.31
N THR A 410 -20.58 13.49 36.53
CA THR A 410 -21.17 14.77 36.12
C THR A 410 -20.41 15.97 36.64
N HIS A 411 -19.99 15.97 37.92
CA HIS A 411 -19.22 17.07 38.52
C HIS A 411 -17.90 17.32 37.76
N HIS A 412 -17.17 16.26 37.38
CA HIS A 412 -15.91 16.41 36.66
C HIS A 412 -16.13 17.01 35.27
N VAL A 413 -17.16 16.54 34.55
CA VAL A 413 -17.48 17.09 33.20
C VAL A 413 -17.90 18.55 33.28
N VAL A 414 -18.70 18.92 34.29
CA VAL A 414 -19.11 20.31 34.50
C VAL A 414 -17.89 21.19 34.77
N THR A 415 -16.99 20.76 35.67
CA THR A 415 -15.77 21.51 35.99
C THR A 415 -14.87 21.70 34.78
N LEU A 416 -14.66 20.66 33.96
CA LEU A 416 -13.88 20.78 32.73
C LEU A 416 -14.54 21.69 31.72
N ALA A 417 -15.86 21.60 31.53
CA ALA A 417 -16.61 22.43 30.61
C ALA A 417 -16.54 23.92 31.02
N GLU A 418 -16.58 24.21 32.31
CA GLU A 418 -16.41 25.58 32.82
C GLU A 418 -14.97 26.09 32.62
N ALA A 419 -13.95 25.23 32.81
CA ALA A 419 -12.56 25.61 32.60
C ALA A 419 -12.23 25.89 31.12
N GLU A 420 -12.96 25.23 30.17
CA GLU A 420 -12.84 25.45 28.73
C GLU A 420 -13.74 26.58 28.19
N ASP A 421 -14.46 27.29 29.06
CA ASP A 421 -15.47 28.31 28.68
C ASP A 421 -16.58 27.75 27.77
N LEU A 422 -16.99 26.47 28.07
CA LEU A 422 -18.05 25.75 27.35
C LEU A 422 -19.22 25.42 28.30
N PRO A 423 -19.90 26.38 28.92
CA PRO A 423 -20.90 26.13 29.96
C PRO A 423 -22.10 25.31 29.47
N ALA A 424 -22.41 25.36 28.17
CA ALA A 424 -23.48 24.53 27.58
C ALA A 424 -23.20 23.03 27.66
N HIS A 425 -21.92 22.59 27.63
CA HIS A 425 -21.54 21.20 27.84
C HIS A 425 -21.88 20.75 29.26
N GLY A 426 -21.55 21.56 30.26
CA GLY A 426 -21.95 21.28 31.64
C GLY A 426 -23.47 21.35 31.85
N ALA A 427 -24.16 22.28 31.20
CA ALA A 427 -25.60 22.38 31.23
C ALA A 427 -26.32 21.15 30.68
N ALA A 428 -25.74 20.53 29.65
CA ALA A 428 -26.28 19.28 29.07
C ALA A 428 -26.35 18.14 30.10
N LEU A 429 -25.37 18.03 31.02
CA LEU A 429 -25.40 17.04 32.10
C LEU A 429 -26.38 17.47 33.21
N LYS A 430 -26.30 18.75 33.65
CA LYS A 430 -27.19 19.30 34.71
C LYS A 430 -28.65 19.13 34.34
N ALA A 431 -29.04 19.29 33.08
CA ALA A 431 -30.41 19.09 32.60
C ALA A 431 -30.95 17.67 32.87
N ARG A 432 -30.11 16.64 32.82
CA ARG A 432 -30.48 15.24 33.11
C ARG A 432 -30.78 14.98 34.58
N PHE A 433 -30.35 15.89 35.45
CA PHE A 433 -30.53 15.83 36.92
C PHE A 433 -31.35 17.00 37.48
N GLY A 434 -32.28 17.57 36.67
CA GLY A 434 -33.13 18.67 37.08
C GLY A 434 -32.33 19.95 37.35
N TRP A 435 -31.33 20.27 36.54
CA TRP A 435 -30.44 21.43 36.61
C TRP A 435 -29.54 21.45 37.86
N LYS A 436 -29.39 20.29 38.54
CA LYS A 436 -28.50 20.14 39.68
C LYS A 436 -27.28 19.30 39.31
N VAL A 437 -26.16 19.54 40.00
CA VAL A 437 -25.03 18.63 39.99
C VAL A 437 -25.32 17.60 41.06
N PRO A 438 -25.35 16.27 40.73
CA PRO A 438 -25.48 15.24 41.75
C PRO A 438 -24.37 15.35 42.76
N GLN A 439 -24.71 15.21 44.05
CA GLN A 439 -23.70 15.11 45.11
C GLN A 439 -23.07 13.71 45.05
N GLN A 440 -21.76 13.67 45.29
CA GLN A 440 -21.02 12.41 45.35
C GLN A 440 -21.48 11.58 46.56
#